data_6391f8109c5934d6130d2cb6b6272833
#
_entry.id   6391f8109c5934d6130d2cb6b6272833
#
_cell.length_a   1.000
_cell.length_b   1.000
_cell.length_c   1.000
_cell.angle_alpha   90.00
_cell.angle_beta   90.00
_cell.angle_gamma   90.00
#
_symmetry.space_group_name_H-M   'P 1'
#
loop_
_entity.id
_entity.type
_entity.pdbx_description
1 polymer ?
#
loop_
_entity_poly.entity_id
_entity_poly.type
_entity_poly.pdbx_seq_one_letter_code
_entity_poly.pdbx_strand_id
1 'polypeptide(L)'
;MAVLEVRNVKKVFGDNVILRGIDLDVQKGDVIVILGPSGSGKTTFLRCLNLLEKPDEGSMVLNGREYNLKNVKNKEKLEIRRNTSFVFQNYNLFVNKTVLSNVTLGLTVGRHMKKEEAEKTGKELLDKVGLAGKYDYYPAQLSGGMQQRVGIARAMAANPEVILFDEPTSALDPELVGEVLNVMKHFAKQGVTMIVVTHEMQFAREVASQVIFMADGVVVEKGTPEEIFDHPKEEATRKFLKRILKEES
;
A
#
# COMPACT_ATOMS: atom_id res chain seq x y z
N MET A 1 -6.23 -14.35 -13.35
CA MET A 1 -7.54 -14.01 -12.72
C MET A 1 -7.31 -12.85 -11.77
N ALA A 2 -8.21 -11.88 -11.78
CA ALA A 2 -8.12 -10.74 -10.88
C ALA A 2 -8.18 -11.21 -9.42
N VAL A 3 -7.25 -10.73 -8.60
CA VAL A 3 -7.21 -10.98 -7.16
C VAL A 3 -8.07 -9.98 -6.42
N LEU A 4 -8.19 -8.76 -6.98
CA LEU A 4 -9.01 -7.68 -6.45
C LEU A 4 -9.69 -6.96 -7.60
N GLU A 5 -11.00 -6.82 -7.53
CA GLU A 5 -11.80 -5.96 -8.39
C GLU A 5 -12.60 -4.99 -7.53
N VAL A 6 -12.61 -3.73 -7.90
CA VAL A 6 -13.29 -2.66 -7.18
C VAL A 6 -14.18 -1.91 -8.15
N ARG A 7 -15.42 -1.63 -7.76
CA ARG A 7 -16.39 -0.94 -8.61
C ARG A 7 -17.09 0.18 -7.85
N ASN A 8 -17.12 1.34 -8.49
CA ASN A 8 -17.88 2.52 -8.08
C ASN A 8 -17.66 2.94 -6.63
N VAL A 9 -16.40 2.92 -6.15
CA VAL A 9 -16.09 3.31 -4.76
C VAL A 9 -16.27 4.81 -4.61
N LYS A 10 -17.19 5.21 -3.72
CA LYS A 10 -17.47 6.60 -3.37
C LYS A 10 -17.20 6.87 -1.90
N LYS A 11 -16.73 8.07 -1.60
CA LYS A 11 -16.52 8.54 -0.23
C LYS A 11 -16.81 10.02 -0.10
N VAL A 12 -17.56 10.35 0.95
CA VAL A 12 -17.94 11.73 1.29
C VAL A 12 -17.56 11.98 2.75
N PHE A 13 -17.03 13.15 3.06
CA PHE A 13 -16.80 13.64 4.42
C PHE A 13 -17.57 14.96 4.61
N GLY A 14 -18.65 14.95 5.38
CA GLY A 14 -19.58 16.07 5.47
C GLY A 14 -20.14 16.38 4.08
N ASP A 15 -19.93 17.60 3.59
CA ASP A 15 -20.37 18.03 2.24
C ASP A 15 -19.30 17.79 1.14
N ASN A 16 -18.11 17.31 1.53
CA ASN A 16 -17.00 17.16 0.58
C ASN A 16 -17.00 15.77 -0.04
N VAL A 17 -17.21 15.67 -1.35
CA VAL A 17 -17.09 14.43 -2.11
C VAL A 17 -15.61 14.18 -2.43
N ILE A 18 -15.01 13.17 -1.80
CA ILE A 18 -13.59 12.83 -1.96
C ILE A 18 -13.36 11.79 -3.04
N LEU A 19 -14.21 10.77 -3.12
CA LEU A 19 -14.16 9.75 -4.18
C LEU A 19 -15.49 9.76 -4.92
N ARG A 20 -15.43 9.83 -6.26
CA ARG A 20 -16.58 10.03 -7.13
C ARG A 20 -16.96 8.79 -7.96
N GLY A 21 -16.54 7.61 -7.51
CA GLY A 21 -16.76 6.35 -8.22
C GLY A 21 -15.46 5.85 -8.85
N ILE A 22 -14.62 5.19 -8.04
CA ILE A 22 -13.35 4.63 -8.49
C ILE A 22 -13.53 3.16 -8.83
N ASP A 23 -13.06 2.78 -10.02
CA ASP A 23 -12.96 1.39 -10.48
C ASP A 23 -11.49 0.98 -10.59
N LEU A 24 -11.18 -0.25 -10.17
CA LEU A 24 -9.84 -0.80 -10.23
C LEU A 24 -9.89 -2.32 -10.39
N ASP A 25 -9.02 -2.85 -11.26
CA ASP A 25 -8.76 -4.28 -11.42
C ASP A 25 -7.29 -4.55 -11.13
N VAL A 26 -7.01 -5.57 -10.31
CA VAL A 26 -5.66 -5.97 -9.92
C VAL A 26 -5.50 -7.46 -10.14
N GLN A 27 -4.52 -7.84 -10.96
CA GLN A 27 -4.14 -9.23 -11.15
C GLN A 27 -3.12 -9.67 -10.11
N LYS A 28 -3.00 -10.96 -9.89
CA LYS A 28 -1.98 -11.49 -8.98
C LYS A 28 -0.58 -11.17 -9.50
N GLY A 29 0.25 -10.59 -8.65
CA GLY A 29 1.60 -10.15 -9.00
C GLY A 29 1.70 -8.74 -9.57
N ASP A 30 0.56 -8.06 -9.78
CA ASP A 30 0.57 -6.67 -10.24
C ASP A 30 1.16 -5.72 -9.20
N VAL A 31 1.86 -4.72 -9.69
CA VAL A 31 2.24 -3.52 -8.96
C VAL A 31 1.50 -2.34 -9.57
N ILE A 32 0.41 -1.93 -8.92
CA ILE A 32 -0.36 -0.75 -9.35
C ILE A 32 0.18 0.48 -8.63
N VAL A 33 0.64 1.47 -9.38
CA VAL A 33 1.08 2.75 -8.80
C VAL A 33 0.00 3.82 -9.03
N ILE A 34 -0.37 4.52 -7.96
CA ILE A 34 -1.35 5.60 -8.00
C ILE A 34 -0.65 6.93 -7.79
N LEU A 35 -0.73 7.79 -8.80
CA LEU A 35 -0.17 9.14 -8.83
C LEU A 35 -1.27 10.19 -8.80
N GLY A 36 -0.91 11.42 -8.47
CA GLY A 36 -1.82 12.57 -8.54
C GLY A 36 -1.53 13.63 -7.47
N PRO A 37 -2.11 14.82 -7.58
CA PRO A 37 -1.89 15.92 -6.65
C PRO A 37 -2.34 15.58 -5.23
N SER A 38 -1.83 16.32 -4.24
CA SER A 38 -2.30 16.23 -2.86
C SER A 38 -3.80 16.57 -2.81
N GLY A 39 -4.55 15.85 -1.99
CA GLY A 39 -6.01 16.02 -1.89
C GLY A 39 -6.83 15.32 -2.99
N SER A 40 -6.23 14.63 -3.96
CA SER A 40 -6.99 13.93 -5.03
C SER A 40 -7.71 12.64 -4.58
N GLY A 41 -7.58 12.26 -3.29
CA GLY A 41 -8.30 11.11 -2.73
C GLY A 41 -7.51 9.80 -2.68
N LYS A 42 -6.23 9.74 -3.10
CA LYS A 42 -5.39 8.54 -3.16
C LYS A 42 -5.35 7.74 -1.84
N THR A 43 -4.92 8.40 -0.75
CA THR A 43 -4.89 7.82 0.60
C THR A 43 -6.27 7.35 1.05
N THR A 44 -7.31 8.15 0.79
CA THR A 44 -8.69 7.79 1.12
C THR A 44 -9.13 6.54 0.37
N PHE A 45 -8.79 6.44 -0.92
CA PHE A 45 -9.08 5.25 -1.72
C PHE A 45 -8.37 4.00 -1.15
N LEU A 46 -7.06 4.06 -0.88
CA LEU A 46 -6.35 2.95 -0.24
C LEU A 46 -7.01 2.52 1.08
N ARG A 47 -7.36 3.49 1.93
CA ARG A 47 -8.01 3.22 3.22
C ARG A 47 -9.39 2.59 3.06
N CYS A 48 -10.11 2.93 1.99
CA CYS A 48 -11.37 2.28 1.64
C CYS A 48 -11.18 0.81 1.26
N LEU A 49 -10.09 0.46 0.54
CA LEU A 49 -9.80 -0.92 0.14
C LEU A 49 -9.54 -1.85 1.33
N ASN A 50 -8.92 -1.34 2.41
CA ASN A 50 -8.70 -2.11 3.65
C ASN A 50 -9.78 -1.88 4.72
N LEU A 51 -10.82 -1.09 4.40
CA LEU A 51 -11.87 -0.69 5.35
C LEU A 51 -11.34 0.00 6.62
N LEU A 52 -10.18 0.66 6.54
CA LEU A 52 -9.72 1.64 7.52
C LEU A 52 -10.63 2.87 7.48
N GLU A 53 -11.09 3.21 6.28
CA GLU A 53 -12.15 4.18 6.03
C GLU A 53 -13.35 3.46 5.40
N LYS A 54 -14.57 3.72 5.89
CA LYS A 54 -15.78 3.09 5.36
C LYS A 54 -16.22 3.82 4.08
N PRO A 55 -16.27 3.15 2.93
CA PRO A 55 -16.89 3.71 1.72
C PRO A 55 -18.39 3.97 1.92
N ASP A 56 -18.92 4.98 1.22
CA ASP A 56 -20.35 5.29 1.23
C ASP A 56 -21.11 4.49 0.17
N GLU A 57 -20.42 4.13 -0.93
CA GLU A 57 -20.91 3.25 -1.98
C GLU A 57 -19.77 2.42 -2.57
N GLY A 58 -20.12 1.40 -3.33
CA GLY A 58 -19.22 0.56 -4.10
C GLY A 58 -19.27 -0.92 -3.73
N SER A 59 -18.64 -1.73 -4.56
CA SER A 59 -18.43 -3.15 -4.33
C SER A 59 -16.98 -3.55 -4.54
N MET A 60 -16.62 -4.67 -3.97
CA MET A 60 -15.28 -5.27 -4.07
C MET A 60 -15.44 -6.77 -4.28
N VAL A 61 -14.70 -7.33 -5.24
CA VAL A 61 -14.45 -8.77 -5.32
C VAL A 61 -13.01 -9.01 -4.88
N LEU A 62 -12.81 -9.83 -3.87
CA LEU A 62 -11.49 -10.20 -3.36
C LEU A 62 -11.40 -11.73 -3.31
N ASN A 63 -10.45 -12.31 -4.05
CA ASN A 63 -10.34 -13.76 -4.23
C ASN A 63 -11.65 -14.43 -4.69
N GLY A 64 -12.36 -13.82 -5.64
CA GLY A 64 -13.61 -14.33 -6.19
C GLY A 64 -14.83 -14.18 -5.27
N ARG A 65 -14.67 -13.57 -4.09
CA ARG A 65 -15.77 -13.29 -3.18
C ARG A 65 -16.17 -11.82 -3.27
N GLU A 66 -17.46 -11.57 -3.48
CA GLU A 66 -18.05 -10.23 -3.58
C GLU A 66 -18.46 -9.67 -2.21
N TYR A 67 -18.20 -8.37 -2.02
CA TYR A 67 -18.55 -7.58 -0.83
C TYR A 67 -19.22 -6.28 -1.24
N ASN A 68 -20.35 -5.95 -0.60
CA ASN A 68 -20.95 -4.62 -0.69
C ASN A 68 -20.27 -3.71 0.33
N LEU A 69 -19.47 -2.76 -0.12
CA LEU A 69 -18.64 -1.91 0.74
C LEU A 69 -19.44 -0.96 1.64
N LYS A 70 -20.63 -0.55 1.21
CA LYS A 70 -21.56 0.28 2.01
C LYS A 70 -22.04 -0.46 3.26
N ASN A 71 -22.31 -1.77 3.14
CA ASN A 71 -22.98 -2.57 4.16
C ASN A 71 -22.15 -3.78 4.63
N VAL A 72 -20.82 -3.62 4.69
CA VAL A 72 -19.91 -4.70 5.12
C VAL A 72 -20.15 -5.09 6.57
N LYS A 73 -20.41 -6.37 6.80
CA LYS A 73 -20.57 -6.95 8.14
C LYS A 73 -19.21 -7.10 8.83
N ASN A 74 -19.20 -7.16 10.18
CA ASN A 74 -17.95 -7.27 10.94
C ASN A 74 -17.10 -8.51 10.54
N LYS A 75 -17.74 -9.63 10.25
CA LYS A 75 -17.05 -10.85 9.77
C LYS A 75 -16.38 -10.64 8.42
N GLU A 76 -17.06 -9.99 7.50
CA GLU A 76 -16.54 -9.66 6.16
C GLU A 76 -15.39 -8.64 6.24
N LYS A 77 -15.54 -7.63 7.12
CA LYS A 77 -14.47 -6.66 7.40
C LYS A 77 -13.18 -7.34 7.89
N LEU A 78 -13.32 -8.31 8.80
CA LEU A 78 -12.19 -9.09 9.29
C LEU A 78 -11.55 -9.92 8.17
N GLU A 79 -12.36 -10.51 7.29
CA GLU A 79 -11.91 -11.29 6.16
C GLU A 79 -11.15 -10.44 5.14
N ILE A 80 -11.68 -9.27 4.76
CA ILE A 80 -10.99 -8.31 3.88
C ILE A 80 -9.64 -7.93 4.50
N ARG A 81 -9.59 -7.57 5.79
CA ARG A 81 -8.36 -7.19 6.49
C ARG A 81 -7.36 -8.33 6.67
N ARG A 82 -7.79 -9.58 6.61
CA ARG A 82 -6.88 -10.75 6.62
C ARG A 82 -6.22 -10.98 5.27
N ASN A 83 -6.86 -10.53 4.18
CA ASN A 83 -6.38 -10.68 2.82
C ASN A 83 -5.73 -9.41 2.26
N THR A 84 -5.80 -8.31 3.00
CA THR A 84 -5.13 -7.05 2.63
C THR A 84 -4.28 -6.56 3.79
N SER A 85 -3.06 -6.11 3.51
CA SER A 85 -2.20 -5.47 4.51
C SER A 85 -1.97 -4.01 4.15
N PHE A 86 -1.67 -3.18 5.15
CA PHE A 86 -1.47 -1.76 4.96
C PHE A 86 -0.12 -1.32 5.52
N VAL A 87 0.67 -0.61 4.70
CA VAL A 87 1.92 0.04 5.09
C VAL A 87 1.67 1.55 5.11
N PHE A 88 1.85 2.15 6.27
CA PHE A 88 1.53 3.57 6.52
C PHE A 88 2.74 4.47 6.25
N GLN A 89 2.49 5.72 5.95
CA GLN A 89 3.48 6.79 5.83
C GLN A 89 4.31 6.97 7.11
N ASN A 90 3.66 6.94 8.29
CA ASN A 90 4.29 7.19 9.60
C ASN A 90 4.61 5.91 10.37
N TYR A 91 4.99 4.83 9.69
CA TYR A 91 5.40 3.51 10.22
C TYR A 91 4.33 2.82 11.09
N ASN A 92 3.68 3.51 12.01
CA ASN A 92 2.65 3.05 12.94
C ASN A 92 3.07 1.77 13.69
N LEU A 93 4.29 1.76 14.21
CA LEU A 93 4.79 0.68 15.03
C LEU A 93 4.28 0.82 16.47
N PHE A 94 4.10 -0.31 17.12
CA PHE A 94 3.83 -0.35 18.57
C PHE A 94 5.12 0.02 19.31
N VAL A 95 5.19 1.22 19.85
CA VAL A 95 6.39 1.78 20.50
C VAL A 95 6.87 1.00 21.71
N ASN A 96 5.96 0.31 22.41
CA ASN A 96 6.21 -0.52 23.59
C ASN A 96 6.43 -2.01 23.26
N LYS A 97 6.63 -2.35 21.99
CA LYS A 97 6.91 -3.69 21.51
C LYS A 97 8.24 -3.73 20.79
N THR A 98 8.94 -4.86 20.88
CA THR A 98 10.16 -5.08 20.09
C THR A 98 9.86 -5.15 18.61
N VAL A 99 10.90 -5.06 17.79
CA VAL A 99 10.84 -5.21 16.34
C VAL A 99 10.18 -6.54 15.96
N LEU A 100 10.64 -7.65 16.54
CA LEU A 100 10.05 -8.97 16.31
C LEU A 100 8.58 -9.01 16.74
N SER A 101 8.26 -8.46 17.91
CA SER A 101 6.87 -8.41 18.39
C SER A 101 5.95 -7.58 17.48
N ASN A 102 6.45 -6.48 16.90
CA ASN A 102 5.68 -5.69 15.92
C ASN A 102 5.29 -6.52 14.70
N VAL A 103 6.18 -7.39 14.22
CA VAL A 103 5.92 -8.25 13.05
C VAL A 103 4.99 -9.42 13.42
N THR A 104 5.19 -10.02 14.60
CA THR A 104 4.52 -11.28 14.97
C THR A 104 3.18 -11.12 15.66
N LEU A 105 2.85 -9.94 16.20
CA LEU A 105 1.61 -9.69 16.95
C LEU A 105 0.35 -10.04 16.13
N GLY A 106 0.32 -9.68 14.86
CA GLY A 106 -0.79 -10.01 13.95
C GLY A 106 -0.96 -11.51 13.72
N LEU A 107 0.13 -12.26 13.75
CA LEU A 107 0.14 -13.72 13.61
C LEU A 107 -0.37 -14.41 14.87
N THR A 108 0.15 -14.02 16.02
CA THR A 108 -0.19 -14.68 17.30
C THR A 108 -1.59 -14.31 17.79
N VAL A 109 -1.95 -13.02 17.80
CA VAL A 109 -3.25 -12.54 18.29
C VAL A 109 -4.32 -12.60 17.22
N GLY A 110 -4.00 -12.18 15.99
CA GLY A 110 -4.98 -12.08 14.91
C GLY A 110 -5.29 -13.40 14.20
N ARG A 111 -4.28 -14.31 14.11
CA ARG A 111 -4.38 -15.60 13.42
C ARG A 111 -4.24 -16.81 14.32
N HIS A 112 -3.99 -16.60 15.62
CA HIS A 112 -3.81 -17.66 16.62
C HIS A 112 -2.67 -18.65 16.28
N MET A 113 -1.64 -18.16 15.57
CA MET A 113 -0.43 -18.93 15.24
C MET A 113 0.37 -19.20 16.51
N LYS A 114 1.03 -20.36 16.60
CA LYS A 114 1.91 -20.68 17.72
C LYS A 114 3.09 -19.70 17.77
N LYS A 115 3.52 -19.35 18.98
CA LYS A 115 4.55 -18.32 19.19
C LYS A 115 5.85 -18.65 18.46
N GLU A 116 6.32 -19.89 18.57
CA GLU A 116 7.56 -20.35 17.95
C GLU A 116 7.53 -20.22 16.42
N GLU A 117 6.39 -20.57 15.81
CA GLU A 117 6.16 -20.46 14.36
C GLU A 117 6.11 -19.00 13.92
N ALA A 118 5.38 -18.16 14.67
CA ALA A 118 5.30 -16.73 14.40
C ALA A 118 6.68 -16.06 14.53
N GLU A 119 7.48 -16.39 15.53
CA GLU A 119 8.83 -15.86 15.72
C GLU A 119 9.78 -16.29 14.59
N LYS A 120 9.70 -17.55 14.13
CA LYS A 120 10.46 -18.02 12.96
C LYS A 120 10.10 -17.19 11.71
N THR A 121 8.82 -17.10 11.39
CA THR A 121 8.33 -16.30 10.24
C THR A 121 8.75 -14.83 10.37
N GLY A 122 8.63 -14.25 11.57
CA GLY A 122 9.00 -12.87 11.83
C GLY A 122 10.49 -12.60 11.61
N LYS A 123 11.37 -13.48 12.09
CA LYS A 123 12.83 -13.37 11.89
C LYS A 123 13.20 -13.48 10.42
N GLU A 124 12.65 -14.47 9.69
CA GLU A 124 12.89 -14.64 8.26
C GLU A 124 12.53 -13.40 7.45
N LEU A 125 11.40 -12.74 7.81
CA LEU A 125 10.98 -11.51 7.14
C LEU A 125 11.83 -10.30 7.53
N LEU A 126 12.22 -10.18 8.78
CA LEU A 126 13.13 -9.13 9.23
C LEU A 126 14.49 -9.24 8.54
N ASP A 127 14.99 -10.45 8.35
CA ASP A 127 16.24 -10.71 7.61
C ASP A 127 16.11 -10.28 6.14
N LYS A 128 14.99 -10.61 5.50
CA LYS A 128 14.69 -10.20 4.11
C LYS A 128 14.64 -8.69 3.92
N VAL A 129 14.23 -7.94 4.94
CA VAL A 129 14.22 -6.47 4.89
C VAL A 129 15.52 -5.85 5.45
N GLY A 130 16.58 -6.65 5.67
CA GLY A 130 17.90 -6.18 6.11
C GLY A 130 17.96 -5.77 7.59
N LEU A 131 17.15 -6.40 8.44
CA LEU A 131 17.09 -6.13 9.89
C LEU A 131 17.53 -7.35 10.74
N ALA A 132 18.40 -8.22 10.18
CA ALA A 132 19.02 -9.32 10.92
C ALA A 132 19.70 -8.81 12.19
N GLY A 133 19.51 -9.53 13.30
CA GLY A 133 20.12 -9.19 14.60
C GLY A 133 19.44 -8.02 15.34
N LYS A 134 18.37 -7.40 14.80
CA LYS A 134 17.65 -6.29 15.44
C LYS A 134 16.31 -6.69 16.05
N TYR A 135 16.07 -7.97 16.26
CA TYR A 135 14.76 -8.50 16.67
C TYR A 135 14.26 -7.96 18.02
N ASP A 136 15.19 -7.76 18.97
CA ASP A 136 14.88 -7.29 20.32
C ASP A 136 14.95 -5.77 20.49
N TYR A 137 15.29 -5.04 19.43
CA TYR A 137 15.29 -3.57 19.44
C TYR A 137 13.86 -3.04 19.54
N TYR A 138 13.72 -1.84 20.09
CA TYR A 138 12.46 -1.08 20.11
C TYR A 138 12.48 -0.04 19.00
N PRO A 139 11.30 0.42 18.54
CA PRO A 139 11.21 1.44 17.47
C PRO A 139 12.08 2.68 17.70
N ALA A 140 12.17 3.16 18.95
CA ALA A 140 13.00 4.33 19.30
C ALA A 140 14.50 4.14 19.07
N GLN A 141 14.97 2.91 18.88
CA GLN A 141 16.38 2.56 18.64
C GLN A 141 16.68 2.41 17.14
N LEU A 142 15.69 2.67 16.26
CA LEU A 142 15.79 2.49 14.82
C LEU A 142 15.69 3.82 14.07
N SER A 143 16.42 3.94 12.95
CA SER A 143 16.20 5.03 11.99
C SER A 143 14.79 4.95 11.36
N GLY A 144 14.31 6.04 10.76
CA GLY A 144 13.02 6.07 10.05
C GLY A 144 12.93 4.98 8.96
N GLY A 145 13.97 4.82 8.15
CA GLY A 145 14.01 3.77 7.12
C GLY A 145 13.98 2.36 7.71
N MET A 146 14.63 2.12 8.86
CA MET A 146 14.52 0.84 9.57
C MET A 146 13.12 0.61 10.11
N GLN A 147 12.48 1.62 10.69
CA GLN A 147 11.10 1.52 11.18
C GLN A 147 10.13 1.21 10.04
N GLN A 148 10.28 1.83 8.87
CA GLN A 148 9.46 1.56 7.70
C GLN A 148 9.66 0.12 7.21
N ARG A 149 10.90 -0.38 7.19
CA ARG A 149 11.19 -1.77 6.83
C ARG A 149 10.57 -2.77 7.82
N VAL A 150 10.48 -2.45 9.12
CA VAL A 150 9.69 -3.25 10.08
C VAL A 150 8.20 -3.21 9.71
N GLY A 151 7.66 -2.06 9.32
CA GLY A 151 6.27 -1.92 8.84
C GLY A 151 5.98 -2.79 7.62
N ILE A 152 6.91 -2.85 6.66
CA ILE A 152 6.83 -3.73 5.48
C ILE A 152 6.88 -5.20 5.90
N ALA A 153 7.84 -5.59 6.76
CA ALA A 153 7.92 -6.97 7.27
C ALA A 153 6.65 -7.40 8.00
N ARG A 154 6.04 -6.51 8.80
CA ARG A 154 4.76 -6.74 9.46
C ARG A 154 3.62 -6.97 8.46
N ALA A 155 3.57 -6.19 7.39
CA ALA A 155 2.57 -6.34 6.34
C ALA A 155 2.72 -7.66 5.59
N MET A 156 3.96 -8.05 5.27
CA MET A 156 4.31 -9.32 4.62
C MET A 156 4.00 -10.54 5.51
N ALA A 157 4.21 -10.45 6.82
CA ALA A 157 3.97 -11.54 7.76
C ALA A 157 2.53 -12.03 7.73
N ALA A 158 1.59 -11.15 7.48
CA ALA A 158 0.19 -11.52 7.33
C ALA A 158 -0.11 -12.39 6.08
N ASN A 159 0.85 -12.58 5.17
CA ASN A 159 0.69 -13.27 3.90
C ASN A 159 -0.61 -12.84 3.18
N PRO A 160 -0.77 -11.55 2.90
CA PRO A 160 -1.97 -11.00 2.27
C PRO A 160 -1.97 -11.27 0.77
N GLU A 161 -3.15 -11.19 0.15
CA GLU A 161 -3.28 -11.22 -1.31
C GLU A 161 -2.83 -9.90 -1.96
N VAL A 162 -3.01 -8.77 -1.25
CA VAL A 162 -2.63 -7.43 -1.71
C VAL A 162 -2.05 -6.62 -0.57
N ILE A 163 -0.92 -5.94 -0.80
CA ILE A 163 -0.35 -4.96 0.13
C ILE A 163 -0.61 -3.55 -0.40
N LEU A 164 -1.13 -2.70 0.47
CA LEU A 164 -1.46 -1.31 0.21
C LEU A 164 -0.38 -0.42 0.85
N PHE A 165 0.32 0.36 0.04
CA PHE A 165 1.37 1.28 0.49
C PHE A 165 0.89 2.73 0.34
N ASP A 166 0.80 3.45 1.45
CA ASP A 166 0.38 4.85 1.50
C ASP A 166 1.61 5.74 1.73
N GLU A 167 2.21 6.24 0.66
CA GLU A 167 3.39 7.10 0.65
C GLU A 167 4.53 6.60 1.57
N PRO A 168 5.06 5.39 1.36
CA PRO A 168 5.94 4.71 2.32
C PRO A 168 7.29 5.38 2.54
N THR A 169 7.66 6.37 1.73
CA THR A 169 8.95 7.08 1.80
C THR A 169 8.83 8.54 2.20
N SER A 170 7.62 9.14 2.19
CA SER A 170 7.43 10.58 2.34
C SER A 170 7.80 11.15 3.72
N ALA A 171 7.89 10.29 4.76
CA ALA A 171 8.32 10.67 6.11
C ALA A 171 9.81 10.38 6.38
N LEU A 172 10.59 10.03 5.33
CA LEU A 172 11.99 9.65 5.45
C LEU A 172 12.93 10.77 4.99
N ASP A 173 14.12 10.79 5.59
CA ASP A 173 15.23 11.54 5.04
C ASP A 173 15.61 10.99 3.66
N PRO A 174 15.99 11.83 2.68
CA PRO A 174 16.31 11.42 1.31
C PRO A 174 17.32 10.27 1.22
N GLU A 175 18.31 10.24 2.11
CA GLU A 175 19.35 9.20 2.17
C GLU A 175 18.79 7.80 2.51
N LEU A 176 17.63 7.73 3.19
CA LEU A 176 17.01 6.49 3.62
C LEU A 176 15.95 5.95 2.64
N VAL A 177 15.49 6.78 1.70
CA VAL A 177 14.45 6.45 0.71
C VAL A 177 14.86 5.22 -0.12
N GLY A 178 16.10 5.22 -0.63
CA GLY A 178 16.62 4.15 -1.47
C GLY A 178 16.57 2.76 -0.82
N GLU A 179 16.83 2.67 0.49
CA GLU A 179 16.80 1.40 1.21
C GLU A 179 15.38 0.79 1.24
N VAL A 180 14.37 1.63 1.48
CA VAL A 180 12.97 1.20 1.52
C VAL A 180 12.47 0.82 0.13
N LEU A 181 12.78 1.63 -0.90
CA LEU A 181 12.41 1.32 -2.28
C LEU A 181 13.06 0.01 -2.78
N ASN A 182 14.30 -0.25 -2.41
CA ASN A 182 14.99 -1.50 -2.77
C ASN A 182 14.28 -2.73 -2.17
N VAL A 183 13.82 -2.65 -0.92
CA VAL A 183 13.01 -3.71 -0.30
C VAL A 183 11.70 -3.91 -1.06
N MET A 184 11.01 -2.83 -1.43
CA MET A 184 9.76 -2.91 -2.21
C MET A 184 10.00 -3.51 -3.61
N LYS A 185 11.07 -3.08 -4.31
CA LYS A 185 11.49 -3.66 -5.60
C LYS A 185 11.77 -5.16 -5.49
N HIS A 186 12.42 -5.58 -4.42
CA HIS A 186 12.71 -6.99 -4.17
C HIS A 186 11.41 -7.82 -4.05
N PHE A 187 10.42 -7.35 -3.27
CA PHE A 187 9.14 -8.04 -3.15
C PHE A 187 8.30 -7.98 -4.43
N ALA A 188 8.35 -6.89 -5.20
CA ALA A 188 7.71 -6.79 -6.51
C ALA A 188 8.25 -7.89 -7.47
N LYS A 189 9.57 -8.07 -7.52
CA LYS A 189 10.21 -9.14 -8.31
C LYS A 189 9.84 -10.56 -7.85
N GLN A 190 9.43 -10.74 -6.61
CA GLN A 190 8.92 -12.01 -6.08
C GLN A 190 7.44 -12.24 -6.39
N GLY A 191 6.78 -11.34 -7.12
CA GLY A 191 5.38 -11.46 -7.51
C GLY A 191 4.39 -11.08 -6.39
N VAL A 192 4.82 -10.28 -5.41
CA VAL A 192 3.90 -9.75 -4.39
C VAL A 192 2.99 -8.70 -5.04
N THR A 193 1.68 -8.87 -4.89
CA THR A 193 0.69 -7.92 -5.42
C THR A 193 0.67 -6.67 -4.55
N MET A 194 0.81 -5.49 -5.16
CA MET A 194 0.93 -4.22 -4.47
C MET A 194 0.06 -3.13 -5.10
N ILE A 195 -0.52 -2.27 -4.27
CA ILE A 195 -1.07 -0.98 -4.69
C ILE A 195 -0.30 0.10 -3.92
N VAL A 196 0.37 0.98 -4.63
CA VAL A 196 1.33 1.93 -4.06
C VAL A 196 0.94 3.36 -4.42
N VAL A 197 0.64 4.17 -3.42
CA VAL A 197 0.60 5.63 -3.56
C VAL A 197 2.01 6.15 -3.27
N THR A 198 2.61 6.85 -4.22
CA THR A 198 3.98 7.35 -4.08
C THR A 198 4.23 8.57 -4.96
N HIS A 199 5.27 9.34 -4.63
CA HIS A 199 5.85 10.40 -5.45
C HIS A 199 7.17 9.98 -6.10
N GLU A 200 7.63 8.75 -5.89
CA GLU A 200 8.87 8.21 -6.43
C GLU A 200 8.69 7.75 -7.89
N MET A 201 8.88 8.68 -8.84
CA MET A 201 8.59 8.42 -10.26
C MET A 201 9.50 7.35 -10.86
N GLN A 202 10.78 7.33 -10.48
CA GLN A 202 11.70 6.31 -10.96
C GLN A 202 11.32 4.92 -10.46
N PHE A 203 10.90 4.78 -9.21
CA PHE A 203 10.37 3.53 -8.68
C PHE A 203 9.14 3.07 -9.47
N ALA A 204 8.19 4.00 -9.73
CA ALA A 204 6.99 3.69 -10.51
C ALA A 204 7.33 3.20 -11.93
N ARG A 205 8.29 3.84 -12.61
CA ARG A 205 8.75 3.41 -13.95
C ARG A 205 9.36 2.00 -13.96
N GLU A 206 10.10 1.66 -12.90
CA GLU A 206 10.85 0.39 -12.86
C GLU A 206 9.99 -0.82 -12.49
N VAL A 207 8.96 -0.65 -11.67
CA VAL A 207 8.25 -1.79 -11.07
C VAL A 207 6.76 -1.86 -11.39
N ALA A 208 6.14 -0.76 -11.80
CA ALA A 208 4.70 -0.76 -12.01
C ALA A 208 4.31 -1.62 -13.22
N SER A 209 3.32 -2.49 -13.05
CA SER A 209 2.60 -3.13 -14.15
C SER A 209 1.56 -2.18 -14.76
N GLN A 210 1.01 -1.29 -13.94
CA GLN A 210 0.07 -0.25 -14.35
C GLN A 210 0.24 1.01 -13.48
N VAL A 211 0.12 2.17 -14.09
CA VAL A 211 0.08 3.47 -13.42
C VAL A 211 -1.30 4.08 -13.58
N ILE A 212 -1.83 4.62 -12.50
CA ILE A 212 -3.13 5.29 -12.43
C ILE A 212 -2.90 6.73 -11.99
N PHE A 213 -3.39 7.68 -12.77
CA PHE A 213 -3.40 9.10 -12.38
C PHE A 213 -4.78 9.48 -11.85
N MET A 214 -4.83 9.94 -10.59
CA MET A 214 -6.04 10.41 -9.92
C MET A 214 -6.01 11.92 -9.73
N ALA A 215 -7.11 12.59 -10.07
CA ALA A 215 -7.38 13.98 -9.74
C ALA A 215 -8.87 14.16 -9.41
N ASP A 216 -9.18 15.09 -8.51
CA ASP A 216 -10.57 15.47 -8.13
C ASP A 216 -11.48 14.29 -7.79
N GLY A 217 -10.91 13.24 -7.19
CA GLY A 217 -11.63 12.05 -6.73
C GLY A 217 -12.03 11.06 -7.82
N VAL A 218 -11.45 11.17 -9.04
CA VAL A 218 -11.66 10.24 -10.14
C VAL A 218 -10.33 9.70 -10.70
N VAL A 219 -10.39 8.56 -11.39
CA VAL A 219 -9.30 8.11 -12.25
C VAL A 219 -9.38 8.90 -13.54
N VAL A 220 -8.39 9.74 -13.80
CA VAL A 220 -8.32 10.57 -15.02
C VAL A 220 -7.66 9.79 -16.15
N GLU A 221 -6.58 9.08 -15.83
CA GLU A 221 -5.84 8.31 -16.82
C GLU A 221 -5.24 7.06 -16.18
N LYS A 222 -5.15 5.96 -16.94
CA LYS A 222 -4.46 4.73 -16.56
C LYS A 222 -3.79 4.09 -17.77
N GLY A 223 -2.64 3.48 -17.55
CA GLY A 223 -1.88 2.82 -18.61
C GLY A 223 -0.62 2.15 -18.07
N THR A 224 0.21 1.67 -18.98
CA THR A 224 1.55 1.21 -18.64
C THR A 224 2.42 2.39 -18.19
N PRO A 225 3.56 2.14 -17.50
CA PRO A 225 4.50 3.21 -17.19
C PRO A 225 4.92 4.03 -18.43
N GLU A 226 5.20 3.39 -19.56
CA GLU A 226 5.56 4.07 -20.81
C GLU A 226 4.43 4.99 -21.30
N GLU A 227 3.18 4.49 -21.32
CA GLU A 227 2.03 5.31 -21.76
C GLU A 227 1.84 6.54 -20.88
N ILE A 228 1.93 6.39 -19.55
CA ILE A 228 1.65 7.50 -18.61
C ILE A 228 2.82 8.48 -18.53
N PHE A 229 4.05 8.01 -18.48
CA PHE A 229 5.21 8.88 -18.26
C PHE A 229 5.75 9.51 -19.54
N ASP A 230 5.67 8.80 -20.67
CA ASP A 230 6.30 9.24 -21.93
C ASP A 230 5.26 9.74 -22.94
N HIS A 231 4.04 9.19 -22.89
CA HIS A 231 2.95 9.50 -23.84
C HIS A 231 1.61 9.79 -23.16
N PRO A 232 1.56 10.66 -22.09
CA PRO A 232 0.30 10.96 -21.42
C PRO A 232 -0.70 11.61 -22.35
N LYS A 233 -1.93 11.09 -22.38
CA LYS A 233 -3.02 11.55 -23.24
C LYS A 233 -3.77 12.73 -22.62
N GLU A 234 -3.96 12.69 -21.29
CA GLU A 234 -4.74 13.69 -20.57
C GLU A 234 -3.90 14.94 -20.22
N GLU A 235 -4.48 16.12 -20.39
CA GLU A 235 -3.79 17.38 -20.10
C GLU A 235 -3.42 17.50 -18.60
N ALA A 236 -4.28 17.02 -17.72
CA ALA A 236 -4.04 17.02 -16.28
C ALA A 236 -2.82 16.18 -15.91
N THR A 237 -2.67 14.98 -16.51
CA THR A 237 -1.51 14.09 -16.34
C THR A 237 -0.23 14.78 -16.82
N ARG A 238 -0.26 15.38 -18.03
CA ARG A 238 0.90 16.10 -18.58
C ARG A 238 1.35 17.25 -17.69
N LYS A 239 0.42 18.05 -17.19
CA LYS A 239 0.72 19.17 -16.29
C LYS A 239 1.35 18.70 -14.97
N PHE A 240 0.79 17.65 -14.40
CA PHE A 240 1.30 17.06 -13.16
C PHE A 240 2.73 16.54 -13.33
N LEU A 241 2.97 15.69 -14.33
CA LEU A 241 4.29 15.12 -14.59
C LEU A 241 5.33 16.19 -14.90
N LYS A 242 4.99 17.20 -15.70
CA LYS A 242 5.91 18.32 -16.01
C LYS A 242 6.33 19.08 -14.75
N ARG A 243 5.46 19.23 -13.77
CA ARG A 243 5.77 19.88 -12.49
C ARG A 243 6.74 19.03 -11.67
N ILE A 244 6.43 17.76 -11.46
CA ILE A 244 7.25 16.85 -10.63
C ILE A 244 8.64 16.66 -11.24
N LEU A 245 8.76 16.38 -12.54
CA LEU A 245 10.03 16.19 -13.22
C LEU A 245 10.93 17.45 -13.21
N LYS A 246 10.35 18.64 -13.02
CA LYS A 246 11.13 19.88 -12.83
C LYS A 246 11.61 20.07 -11.39
N GLU A 247 10.91 19.50 -10.41
CA GLU A 247 11.28 19.55 -9.00
C GLU A 247 12.38 18.52 -8.67
N GLU A 248 12.53 17.46 -9.50
CA GLU A 248 13.57 16.43 -9.38
C GLU A 248 14.87 16.77 -10.15
N SER A 249 14.89 17.85 -10.96
CA SER A 249 16.04 18.31 -11.77
C SER A 249 16.84 19.40 -11.06
#